data_43693e419bf251ff108d6a47fdd987c0
#
_entry.id   43693e419bf251ff108d6a47fdd987c0
#
_cell.length_a   1.000
_cell.length_b   1.000
_cell.length_c   1.000
_cell.angle_alpha   90.00
_cell.angle_beta   90.00
_cell.angle_gamma   90.00
#
_symmetry.space_group_name_H-M   'P 1'
#
loop_
_entity.id
_entity.type
_entity.pdbx_description
1 polymer ?
#
loop_
_entity_poly.entity_id
_entity_poly.type
_entity_poly.pdbx_seq_one_letter_code
_entity_poly.pdbx_strand_id
1 'polypeptide(L)'
;MEPLILTAAITGAETCRKDQPNLPITPEEQAAEALACFEAGARTIHLHVRDDEGNPTQSLERFEAAITAIKSAVPEIIVQISTGGAVGEDFEKRLAPLCLKPEMATLNAGSLNFGNDVFINRPPDIVRLAEAFKEYQVVPEVEVYESGMIDYVA
;
A
#
# COMPACT_ATOMS: atom_id res chain seq x y z
N MET A 1 -3.06 -14.38 25.94
CA MET A 1 -3.60 -14.05 24.61
C MET A 1 -2.48 -13.31 23.91
N GLU A 2 -2.07 -13.74 22.74
CA GLU A 2 -1.04 -13.01 22.01
C GLU A 2 -1.63 -11.67 21.47
N PRO A 3 -0.84 -10.59 21.41
CA PRO A 3 -1.32 -9.31 20.91
C PRO A 3 -1.64 -9.42 19.40
N LEU A 4 -2.75 -8.80 18.99
CA LEU A 4 -3.13 -8.68 17.59
C LEU A 4 -2.58 -7.36 17.03
N ILE A 5 -1.94 -7.41 15.86
CA ILE A 5 -1.58 -6.21 15.10
C ILE A 5 -2.77 -5.86 14.20
N LEU A 6 -3.24 -4.63 14.32
CA LEU A 6 -4.36 -4.12 13.53
C LEU A 6 -3.84 -3.17 12.45
N THR A 7 -4.04 -3.53 11.19
CA THR A 7 -3.74 -2.69 10.01
C THR A 7 -5.03 -2.07 9.48
N ALA A 8 -5.03 -0.77 9.23
CA ALA A 8 -6.16 -0.06 8.64
C ALA A 8 -5.83 0.36 7.20
N ALA A 9 -6.65 -0.07 6.22
CA ALA A 9 -6.55 0.33 4.82
C ALA A 9 -7.49 1.51 4.58
N ILE A 10 -6.95 2.73 4.58
CA ILE A 10 -7.74 3.96 4.67
C ILE A 10 -8.26 4.50 3.31
N THR A 11 -7.61 4.15 2.18
CA THR A 11 -7.95 4.73 0.87
C THR A 11 -8.30 3.67 -0.18
N GLY A 12 -7.44 2.63 -0.31
CA GLY A 12 -7.57 1.63 -1.37
C GLY A 12 -7.28 2.18 -2.77
N ALA A 13 -7.26 1.30 -3.79
CA ALA A 13 -6.95 1.67 -5.17
C ALA A 13 -8.21 2.03 -5.99
N GLU A 14 -9.30 1.29 -5.83
CA GLU A 14 -10.43 1.30 -6.77
C GLU A 14 -11.62 2.16 -6.30
N THR A 15 -11.73 2.40 -4.99
CA THR A 15 -12.84 3.18 -4.42
C THR A 15 -12.72 4.66 -4.78
N CYS A 16 -13.81 5.33 -5.08
CA CYS A 16 -13.86 6.77 -5.34
C CYS A 16 -14.84 7.49 -4.40
N ARG A 17 -14.78 8.82 -4.35
CA ARG A 17 -15.69 9.61 -3.50
C ARG A 17 -17.16 9.50 -3.87
N LYS A 18 -17.47 9.05 -5.08
CA LYS A 18 -18.84 8.75 -5.48
C LYS A 18 -19.38 7.54 -4.71
N ASP A 19 -18.52 6.56 -4.42
CA ASP A 19 -18.88 5.34 -3.70
C ASP A 19 -18.74 5.53 -2.18
N GLN A 20 -17.73 6.28 -1.75
CA GLN A 20 -17.44 6.64 -0.36
C GLN A 20 -17.11 8.13 -0.24
N PRO A 21 -18.11 8.99 0.10
CA PRO A 21 -17.93 10.45 0.14
C PRO A 21 -16.81 10.94 1.08
N ASN A 22 -16.52 10.18 2.13
CA ASN A 22 -15.49 10.51 3.12
C ASN A 22 -14.15 9.86 2.83
N LEU A 23 -13.93 9.34 1.61
CA LEU A 23 -12.66 8.71 1.23
C LEU A 23 -11.51 9.71 1.38
N PRO A 24 -10.48 9.43 2.20
CA PRO A 24 -9.35 10.33 2.37
C PRO A 24 -8.46 10.28 1.11
N ILE A 25 -8.28 11.41 0.46
CA ILE A 25 -7.53 11.53 -0.80
C ILE A 25 -6.28 12.39 -0.61
N THR A 26 -6.43 13.53 0.10
CA THR A 26 -5.28 14.43 0.34
C THR A 26 -4.40 13.92 1.49
N PRO A 27 -3.11 14.33 1.53
CA PRO A 27 -2.23 13.99 2.64
C PRO A 27 -2.80 14.36 4.01
N GLU A 28 -3.50 15.51 4.11
CA GLU A 28 -4.10 15.98 5.36
C GLU A 28 -5.28 15.11 5.78
N GLU A 29 -6.13 14.71 4.82
CA GLU A 29 -7.24 13.80 5.08
C GLU A 29 -6.73 12.42 5.51
N GLN A 30 -5.69 11.91 4.83
CA GLN A 30 -5.06 10.63 5.17
C GLN A 30 -4.39 10.67 6.55
N ALA A 31 -3.78 11.80 6.92
CA ALA A 31 -3.21 11.99 8.26
C ALA A 31 -4.30 12.02 9.35
N ALA A 32 -5.42 12.70 9.09
CA ALA A 32 -6.53 12.76 10.02
C ALA A 32 -7.17 11.37 10.23
N GLU A 33 -7.36 10.61 9.15
CA GLU A 33 -7.89 9.24 9.20
C GLU A 33 -6.92 8.30 9.90
N ALA A 34 -5.62 8.41 9.63
CA ALA A 34 -4.59 7.62 10.31
C ALA A 34 -4.57 7.88 11.82
N LEU A 35 -4.76 9.13 12.26
CA LEU A 35 -4.87 9.47 13.68
C LEU A 35 -6.11 8.81 14.31
N ALA A 36 -7.26 8.90 13.67
CA ALA A 36 -8.48 8.27 14.17
C ALA A 36 -8.35 6.75 14.25
N CYS A 37 -7.73 6.12 13.24
CA CYS A 37 -7.44 4.68 13.26
C CYS A 37 -6.48 4.30 14.39
N PHE A 38 -5.43 5.10 14.62
CA PHE A 38 -4.48 4.88 15.71
C PHE A 38 -5.13 4.97 17.09
N GLU A 39 -5.97 5.96 17.31
CA GLU A 39 -6.76 6.13 18.54
C GLU A 39 -7.72 4.95 18.77
N ALA A 40 -8.27 4.39 17.68
CA ALA A 40 -9.10 3.20 17.70
C ALA A 40 -8.31 1.89 17.90
N GLY A 41 -6.97 1.93 17.89
CA GLY A 41 -6.10 0.78 18.19
C GLY A 41 -5.28 0.25 17.01
N ALA A 42 -5.40 0.80 15.80
CA ALA A 42 -4.53 0.43 14.69
C ALA A 42 -3.07 0.76 15.00
N ARG A 43 -2.17 -0.02 14.43
CA ARG A 43 -0.71 0.21 14.55
C ARG A 43 -0.03 0.30 13.20
N THR A 44 -0.73 -0.05 12.15
CA THR A 44 -0.25 0.04 10.76
C THR A 44 -1.33 0.69 9.89
N ILE A 45 -0.92 1.57 8.99
CA ILE A 45 -1.76 2.12 7.91
C ILE A 45 -1.30 1.52 6.60
N HIS A 46 -2.21 0.85 5.89
CA HIS A 46 -2.02 0.45 4.50
C HIS A 46 -2.43 1.62 3.60
N LEU A 47 -1.43 2.15 2.87
CA LEU A 47 -1.54 3.43 2.17
C LEU A 47 -1.56 3.25 0.65
N HIS A 48 -2.60 3.77 0.03
CA HIS A 48 -2.65 4.17 -1.37
C HIS A 48 -2.73 5.69 -1.48
N VAL A 49 -2.22 6.25 -2.57
CA VAL A 49 -2.28 7.69 -2.83
C VAL A 49 -3.06 8.01 -4.09
N ARG A 50 -3.49 9.25 -4.20
CA ARG A 50 -4.32 9.76 -5.29
C ARG A 50 -3.71 11.02 -5.90
N ASP A 51 -4.00 11.25 -7.18
CA ASP A 51 -3.72 12.53 -7.84
C ASP A 51 -4.72 13.62 -7.41
N ASP A 52 -4.57 14.84 -7.97
CA ASP A 52 -5.44 15.97 -7.64
C ASP A 52 -6.90 15.77 -8.08
N GLU A 53 -7.11 14.92 -9.08
CA GLU A 53 -8.43 14.54 -9.58
C GLU A 53 -9.05 13.39 -8.80
N GLY A 54 -8.29 12.79 -7.85
CA GLY A 54 -8.72 11.65 -7.03
C GLY A 54 -8.52 10.29 -7.69
N ASN A 55 -7.82 10.21 -8.84
CA ASN A 55 -7.51 8.94 -9.46
C ASN A 55 -6.35 8.23 -8.75
N PRO A 56 -6.30 6.88 -8.80
CA PRO A 56 -5.17 6.12 -8.29
C PRO A 56 -3.85 6.55 -8.93
N THR A 57 -2.79 6.62 -8.14
CA THR A 57 -1.45 6.92 -8.64
C THR A 57 -0.37 6.22 -7.83
N GLN A 58 0.82 6.03 -8.43
CA GLN A 58 2.04 5.57 -7.77
C GLN A 58 3.10 6.67 -7.73
N SER A 59 2.68 7.95 -7.74
CA SER A 59 3.59 9.09 -7.68
C SER A 59 4.41 9.09 -6.39
N LEU A 60 5.74 9.20 -6.55
CA LEU A 60 6.67 9.35 -5.43
C LEU A 60 6.34 10.56 -4.57
N GLU A 61 6.07 11.69 -5.20
CA GLU A 61 5.75 12.95 -4.53
C GLU A 61 4.49 12.80 -3.65
N ARG A 62 3.47 12.09 -4.16
CA ARG A 62 2.23 11.86 -3.40
C ARG A 62 2.45 10.93 -2.21
N PHE A 63 3.24 9.87 -2.38
CA PHE A 63 3.61 9.00 -1.26
C PHE A 63 4.43 9.74 -0.21
N GLU A 64 5.45 10.50 -0.62
CA GLU A 64 6.27 11.29 0.30
C GLU A 64 5.44 12.30 1.11
N ALA A 65 4.54 13.03 0.45
CA ALA A 65 3.64 13.98 1.11
C ALA A 65 2.71 13.28 2.12
N ALA A 66 2.09 12.17 1.72
CA ALA A 66 1.18 11.41 2.58
C ALA A 66 1.91 10.78 3.78
N ILE A 67 3.06 10.15 3.55
CA ILE A 67 3.90 9.59 4.63
C ILE A 67 4.31 10.67 5.61
N THR A 68 4.77 11.83 5.11
CA THR A 68 5.18 12.96 5.94
C THR A 68 4.02 13.49 6.80
N ALA A 69 2.84 13.66 6.21
CA ALA A 69 1.66 14.13 6.93
C ALA A 69 1.21 13.13 8.01
N ILE A 70 1.15 11.82 7.66
CA ILE A 70 0.78 10.76 8.60
C ILE A 70 1.78 10.68 9.76
N LYS A 71 3.09 10.64 9.46
CA LYS A 71 4.13 10.56 10.51
C LYS A 71 4.20 11.82 11.36
N SER A 72 3.83 12.98 10.83
CA SER A 72 3.71 14.21 11.62
C SER A 72 2.53 14.17 12.59
N ALA A 73 1.40 13.58 12.19
CA ALA A 73 0.21 13.43 13.04
C ALA A 73 0.38 12.29 14.06
N VAL A 74 0.97 11.16 13.63
CA VAL A 74 1.13 9.96 14.44
C VAL A 74 2.53 9.36 14.22
N PRO A 75 3.56 9.83 14.92
CA PRO A 75 4.95 9.36 14.73
C PRO A 75 5.16 7.86 14.93
N GLU A 76 4.35 7.24 15.80
CA GLU A 76 4.49 5.83 16.19
C GLU A 76 3.81 4.86 15.20
N ILE A 77 2.91 5.33 14.32
CA ILE A 77 2.19 4.44 13.42
C ILE A 77 3.12 3.94 12.30
N ILE A 78 3.05 2.66 12.00
CA ILE A 78 3.78 2.09 10.87
C ILE A 78 3.05 2.45 9.58
N VAL A 79 3.78 2.98 8.60
CA VAL A 79 3.23 3.22 7.26
C VAL A 79 3.68 2.11 6.33
N GLN A 80 2.69 1.37 5.82
CA GLN A 80 2.85 0.35 4.80
C GLN A 80 2.32 0.89 3.47
N ILE A 81 3.18 1.09 2.50
CA ILE A 81 2.73 1.51 1.15
C ILE A 81 2.29 0.30 0.32
N SER A 82 1.28 0.52 -0.53
CA SER A 82 0.91 -0.48 -1.53
C SER A 82 1.82 -0.41 -2.75
N THR A 83 2.46 -1.53 -3.08
CA THR A 83 3.14 -1.71 -4.38
C THR A 83 2.20 -2.27 -5.45
N GLY A 84 0.92 -2.44 -5.13
CA GLY A 84 -0.10 -2.92 -6.06
C GLY A 84 -0.54 -1.85 -7.05
N GLY A 85 -0.92 -0.69 -6.54
CA GLY A 85 -1.59 0.32 -7.34
C GLY A 85 -2.98 -0.11 -7.78
N ALA A 86 -3.51 0.53 -8.81
CA ALA A 86 -4.72 0.09 -9.48
C ALA A 86 -4.42 -1.01 -10.50
N VAL A 87 -5.45 -1.76 -10.90
CA VAL A 87 -5.32 -2.78 -11.96
C VAL A 87 -4.81 -2.10 -13.25
N GLY A 88 -3.78 -2.70 -13.85
CA GLY A 88 -3.16 -2.18 -15.07
C GLY A 88 -2.04 -1.14 -14.85
N GLU A 89 -1.71 -0.82 -13.61
CA GLU A 89 -0.58 0.08 -13.32
C GLU A 89 0.76 -0.55 -13.74
N ASP A 90 1.63 0.27 -14.30
CA ASP A 90 2.94 -0.13 -14.78
C ASP A 90 3.83 -0.62 -13.62
N PHE A 91 4.55 -1.72 -13.83
CA PHE A 91 5.39 -2.34 -12.80
C PHE A 91 6.49 -1.39 -12.29
N GLU A 92 7.14 -0.62 -13.15
CA GLU A 92 8.21 0.29 -12.75
C GLU A 92 7.68 1.41 -11.84
N LYS A 93 6.45 1.89 -12.10
CA LYS A 93 5.79 2.84 -11.21
C LYS A 93 5.43 2.22 -9.87
N ARG A 94 4.99 0.95 -9.86
CA ARG A 94 4.66 0.21 -8.62
C ARG A 94 5.90 -0.03 -7.76
N LEU A 95 7.06 -0.25 -8.38
CA LEU A 95 8.34 -0.48 -7.71
C LEU A 95 8.96 0.82 -7.17
N ALA A 96 8.82 1.93 -7.90
CA ALA A 96 9.50 3.18 -7.61
C ALA A 96 9.32 3.70 -6.17
N PRO A 97 8.13 3.66 -5.53
CA PRO A 97 7.93 4.19 -4.17
C PRO A 97 8.75 3.50 -3.08
N LEU A 98 9.33 2.32 -3.31
CA LEU A 98 10.22 1.68 -2.35
C LEU A 98 11.49 2.49 -2.07
N CYS A 99 11.91 3.36 -3.01
CA CYS A 99 13.07 4.24 -2.80
C CYS A 99 12.87 5.26 -1.66
N LEU A 100 11.62 5.52 -1.27
CA LEU A 100 11.27 6.35 -0.10
C LEU A 100 11.55 5.65 1.24
N LYS A 101 11.91 4.35 1.19
CA LYS A 101 12.22 3.52 2.35
C LYS A 101 11.12 3.55 3.42
N PRO A 102 9.85 3.28 3.06
CA PRO A 102 8.80 3.14 4.06
C PRO A 102 9.14 2.00 5.03
N GLU A 103 8.53 1.99 6.20
CA GLU A 103 8.75 0.91 7.19
C GLU A 103 8.31 -0.45 6.64
N MET A 104 7.17 -0.47 5.92
CA MET A 104 6.61 -1.68 5.30
C MET A 104 6.07 -1.36 3.91
N ALA A 105 5.94 -2.40 3.08
CA ALA A 105 5.21 -2.34 1.83
C ALA A 105 4.64 -3.71 1.47
N THR A 106 3.65 -3.76 0.57
CA THR A 106 3.05 -5.03 0.15
C THR A 106 3.84 -5.69 -0.97
N LEU A 107 3.85 -7.03 -1.00
CA LEU A 107 4.40 -7.85 -2.06
C LEU A 107 3.36 -8.90 -2.47
N ASN A 108 2.75 -8.72 -3.65
CA ASN A 108 1.81 -9.69 -4.19
C ASN A 108 2.55 -10.91 -4.75
N ALA A 109 2.18 -12.10 -4.28
CA ALA A 109 2.86 -13.36 -4.60
C ALA A 109 2.45 -13.99 -5.94
N GLY A 110 1.56 -13.35 -6.71
CA GLY A 110 1.12 -13.86 -8.00
C GLY A 110 0.04 -13.01 -8.66
N SER A 111 -0.23 -13.31 -9.93
CA SER A 111 -1.36 -12.71 -10.66
C SER A 111 -2.67 -13.36 -10.24
N LEU A 112 -3.73 -12.55 -10.21
CA LEU A 112 -5.07 -13.04 -9.85
C LEU A 112 -6.15 -12.30 -10.67
N ASN A 113 -7.33 -12.93 -10.75
CA ASN A 113 -8.50 -12.25 -11.28
C ASN A 113 -8.99 -11.20 -10.28
N PHE A 114 -9.20 -9.98 -10.74
CA PHE A 114 -9.64 -8.88 -9.92
C PHE A 114 -10.83 -8.16 -10.60
N GLY A 115 -12.03 -8.42 -10.11
CA GLY A 115 -13.25 -7.97 -10.79
C GLY A 115 -13.37 -8.61 -12.18
N ASN A 116 -13.44 -7.76 -13.21
CA ASN A 116 -13.50 -8.17 -14.61
C ASN A 116 -12.13 -8.17 -15.31
N ASP A 117 -11.06 -7.91 -14.57
CA ASP A 117 -9.70 -7.75 -15.06
C ASP A 117 -8.74 -8.74 -14.40
N VAL A 118 -7.45 -8.63 -14.77
CA VAL A 118 -6.37 -9.41 -14.16
C VAL A 118 -5.37 -8.45 -13.52
N PHE A 119 -5.18 -8.61 -12.20
CA PHE A 119 -4.09 -7.94 -11.51
C PHE A 119 -2.80 -8.74 -11.74
N ILE A 120 -1.90 -8.17 -12.54
CA ILE A 120 -0.71 -8.87 -13.06
C ILE A 120 0.47 -8.73 -12.09
N ASN A 121 0.99 -9.87 -11.64
CA ASN A 121 2.23 -10.00 -10.89
C ASN A 121 3.02 -11.18 -11.48
N ARG A 122 3.93 -10.90 -12.42
CA ARG A 122 4.71 -11.94 -13.10
C ARG A 122 5.84 -12.43 -12.21
N PRO A 123 6.25 -13.70 -12.30
CA PRO A 123 7.37 -14.23 -11.53
C PRO A 123 8.65 -13.37 -11.56
N PRO A 124 9.13 -12.87 -12.71
CA PRO A 124 10.30 -11.99 -12.74
C PRO A 124 10.08 -10.66 -12.01
N ASP A 125 8.86 -10.11 -12.06
CA ASP A 125 8.52 -8.85 -11.39
C ASP A 125 8.49 -9.04 -9.86
N ILE A 126 7.97 -10.17 -9.39
CA ILE A 126 7.96 -10.55 -7.97
C ILE A 126 9.39 -10.67 -7.43
N VAL A 127 10.30 -11.31 -8.19
CA VAL A 127 11.72 -11.43 -7.82
C VAL A 127 12.37 -10.04 -7.73
N ARG A 128 12.19 -9.19 -8.74
CA ARG A 128 12.71 -7.82 -8.74
C ARG A 128 12.17 -7.00 -7.56
N LEU A 129 10.90 -7.16 -7.25
CA LEU A 129 10.29 -6.49 -6.11
C LEU A 129 10.93 -6.97 -4.79
N ALA A 130 11.11 -8.29 -4.62
CA ALA A 130 11.77 -8.87 -3.44
C ALA A 130 13.24 -8.41 -3.31
N GLU A 131 13.96 -8.24 -4.42
CA GLU A 131 15.31 -7.67 -4.42
C GLU A 131 15.31 -6.20 -3.98
N ALA A 132 14.36 -5.40 -4.47
CA ALA A 132 14.19 -4.01 -4.06
C ALA A 132 13.84 -3.87 -2.57
N PHE A 133 13.00 -4.74 -2.02
CA PHE A 133 12.74 -4.77 -0.57
C PHE A 133 14.03 -4.95 0.25
N LYS A 134 14.93 -5.83 -0.19
CA LYS A 134 16.22 -6.03 0.45
C LYS A 134 17.14 -4.82 0.29
N GLU A 135 17.22 -4.26 -0.91
CA GLU A 135 18.04 -3.09 -1.24
C GLU A 135 17.65 -1.87 -0.40
N TYR A 136 16.35 -1.57 -0.33
CA TYR A 136 15.84 -0.41 0.41
C TYR A 136 15.59 -0.69 1.90
N GLN A 137 15.77 -1.94 2.35
CA GLN A 137 15.54 -2.36 3.74
C GLN A 137 14.11 -2.14 4.22
N VAL A 138 13.14 -2.38 3.34
CA VAL A 138 11.70 -2.30 3.62
C VAL A 138 11.19 -3.67 4.05
N VAL A 139 10.32 -3.72 5.06
CA VAL A 139 9.71 -4.99 5.51
C VAL A 139 8.55 -5.35 4.57
N PRO A 140 8.59 -6.53 3.89
CA PRO A 140 7.50 -6.95 3.03
C PRO A 140 6.33 -7.52 3.83
N GLU A 141 5.10 -7.16 3.47
CA GLU A 141 3.91 -7.95 3.75
C GLU A 141 3.56 -8.74 2.49
N VAL A 142 3.62 -10.06 2.57
CA VAL A 142 3.38 -10.92 1.43
C VAL A 142 1.89 -11.21 1.30
N GLU A 143 1.29 -10.81 0.19
CA GLU A 143 -0.13 -11.02 -0.11
C GLU A 143 -0.32 -12.29 -0.94
N VAL A 144 -1.06 -13.24 -0.39
CA VAL A 144 -1.32 -14.57 -0.96
C VAL A 144 -2.83 -14.78 -1.11
N TYR A 145 -3.32 -14.88 -2.33
CA TYR A 145 -4.76 -15.01 -2.62
C TYR A 145 -5.15 -16.41 -3.14
N GLU A 146 -4.16 -17.14 -3.68
CA GLU A 146 -4.36 -18.48 -4.25
C GLU A 146 -3.35 -19.46 -3.64
N SER A 147 -3.76 -20.72 -3.45
CA SER A 147 -2.92 -21.74 -2.81
C SER A 147 -1.56 -21.95 -3.51
N GLY A 148 -1.52 -21.83 -4.85
CA GLY A 148 -0.28 -21.94 -5.61
C GLY A 148 0.71 -20.80 -5.37
N MET A 149 0.28 -19.68 -4.79
CA MET A 149 1.18 -18.58 -4.44
C MET A 149 2.02 -18.90 -3.20
N ILE A 150 1.58 -19.84 -2.36
CA ILE A 150 2.33 -20.25 -1.16
C ILE A 150 3.70 -20.82 -1.56
N ASP A 151 3.75 -21.63 -2.62
CA ASP A 151 4.99 -22.23 -3.12
C ASP A 151 5.98 -21.18 -3.66
N TYR A 152 5.49 -19.99 -4.01
CA TYR A 152 6.31 -18.89 -4.51
C TYR A 152 7.03 -18.12 -3.39
N VAL A 153 6.51 -18.16 -2.19
CA VAL A 153 7.03 -17.39 -1.06
C VAL A 153 7.71 -18.24 0.02
N ALA A 154 7.64 -19.56 -0.17
CA ALA A 154 8.32 -20.53 0.68
C ALA A 154 9.81 -20.69 0.29
#